data_1871d3f4328e081d18740317abe30706
#
_entry.id   1871d3f4328e081d18740317abe30706
#
_cell.length_a   1.000
_cell.length_b   1.000
_cell.length_c   1.000
_cell.angle_alpha   90.00
_cell.angle_beta   90.00
_cell.angle_gamma   90.00
#
_symmetry.space_group_name_H-M   'P 1'
#
loop_
_entity.id
_entity.type
_entity.pdbx_description
1 polymer ?
#
loop_
_entity_poly.entity_id
_entity_poly.type
_entity_poly.pdbx_seq_one_letter_code
_entity_poly.pdbx_strand_id
1 'polypeptide(L)'
;MLKPMLTAIGVLAVTTPSVAAQPASPNGVKTLSPAGAIKPTGTWDVAARAGDFIYIAGMRGIDPMTNALVQGDEARIRQAFLNMKLIAESEGATLRDCVRIVVYVTDMFRFRPIANKIQEELWGTGPCSPRTIVEVHRLNQDDIFEVEGTFYAPGQKRAN
;
A
#
# COMPACT_ATOMS: atom_id res chain seq x y z
N MET A 1 -16.97 46.38 52.05
CA MET A 1 -16.75 46.42 50.58
C MET A 1 -15.62 45.46 50.23
N LEU A 2 -15.95 44.23 49.78
CA LEU A 2 -14.96 43.25 49.31
C LEU A 2 -14.76 43.46 47.80
N LYS A 3 -13.51 43.63 47.36
CA LYS A 3 -13.13 43.64 45.93
C LYS A 3 -12.99 42.19 45.42
N PRO A 4 -13.51 41.86 44.25
CA PRO A 4 -13.30 40.53 43.67
C PRO A 4 -11.87 40.46 43.06
N MET A 5 -11.20 39.37 43.39
CA MET A 5 -9.89 39.01 42.86
C MET A 5 -10.09 38.29 41.51
N LEU A 6 -9.69 38.89 40.41
CA LEU A 6 -9.76 38.27 39.10
C LEU A 6 -8.53 37.36 38.92
N THR A 7 -8.77 36.06 38.86
CA THR A 7 -7.75 35.04 38.55
C THR A 7 -7.62 34.92 37.05
N ALA A 8 -6.50 35.36 36.48
CA ALA A 8 -6.20 35.15 35.05
C ALA A 8 -5.76 33.71 34.80
N ILE A 9 -6.56 32.96 34.03
CA ILE A 9 -6.20 31.62 33.55
C ILE A 9 -5.34 31.79 32.29
N GLY A 10 -4.06 31.53 32.42
CA GLY A 10 -3.13 31.52 31.29
C GLY A 10 -3.36 30.27 30.43
N VAL A 11 -3.76 30.46 29.19
CA VAL A 11 -3.83 29.39 28.19
C VAL A 11 -2.43 29.12 27.67
N LEU A 12 -1.85 27.98 28.02
CA LEU A 12 -0.61 27.49 27.39
C LEU A 12 -0.93 27.08 25.95
N ALA A 13 -0.38 27.78 24.99
CA ALA A 13 -0.39 27.37 23.60
C ALA A 13 0.56 26.19 23.40
N VAL A 14 0.01 25.00 23.15
CA VAL A 14 0.79 23.81 22.75
C VAL A 14 1.20 24.01 21.29
N THR A 15 2.46 24.37 21.06
CA THR A 15 3.04 24.38 19.73
C THR A 15 3.36 22.95 19.32
N THR A 16 2.56 22.37 18.41
CA THR A 16 2.91 21.11 17.77
C THR A 16 4.11 21.31 16.85
N PRO A 17 5.15 20.47 16.93
CA PRO A 17 6.28 20.57 16.00
C PRO A 17 5.80 20.36 14.58
N SER A 18 6.05 21.34 13.70
CA SER A 18 5.84 21.18 12.26
C SER A 18 6.83 20.14 11.75
N VAL A 19 6.32 18.98 11.31
CA VAL A 19 7.15 18.01 10.57
C VAL A 19 7.57 18.71 9.28
N ALA A 20 8.88 18.93 9.10
CA ALA A 20 9.41 19.50 7.87
C ALA A 20 8.95 18.64 6.67
N ALA A 21 8.33 19.27 5.68
CA ALA A 21 7.91 18.58 4.47
C ALA A 21 9.14 17.95 3.81
N GLN A 22 9.04 16.66 3.46
CA GLN A 22 10.10 15.97 2.72
C GLN A 22 10.39 16.73 1.41
N PRO A 23 11.66 16.86 1.01
CA PRO A 23 12.00 17.53 -0.24
C PRO A 23 11.33 16.81 -1.41
N ALA A 24 10.61 17.56 -2.25
CA ALA A 24 9.94 17.01 -3.43
C ALA A 24 10.96 16.48 -4.44
N SER A 25 10.62 15.38 -5.11
CA SER A 25 11.42 14.87 -6.24
C SER A 25 11.52 15.93 -7.34
N PRO A 26 12.72 16.25 -7.86
CA PRO A 26 12.89 17.22 -8.95
C PRO A 26 12.18 16.79 -10.25
N ASN A 27 11.90 15.51 -10.42
CA ASN A 27 11.25 14.92 -11.60
C ASN A 27 9.77 14.58 -11.36
N GLY A 28 9.16 15.10 -10.29
CA GLY A 28 7.74 14.96 -10.04
C GLY A 28 7.28 13.58 -9.54
N VAL A 29 8.19 12.72 -9.08
CA VAL A 29 7.80 11.47 -8.41
C VAL A 29 7.18 11.80 -7.06
N LYS A 30 6.01 11.24 -6.80
CA LYS A 30 5.26 11.40 -5.53
C LYS A 30 5.20 10.08 -4.79
N THR A 31 5.69 10.05 -3.57
CA THR A 31 5.51 8.93 -2.65
C THR A 31 4.06 8.88 -2.16
N LEU A 32 3.50 7.68 -2.04
CA LEU A 32 2.09 7.48 -1.67
C LEU A 32 2.00 6.75 -0.33
N SER A 33 1.12 7.25 0.54
CA SER A 33 0.78 6.64 1.83
C SER A 33 -0.73 6.79 2.06
N PRO A 34 -1.57 6.07 1.29
CA PRO A 34 -3.02 6.23 1.37
C PRO A 34 -3.57 5.77 2.72
N ALA A 35 -4.69 6.37 3.12
CA ALA A 35 -5.41 5.95 4.32
C ALA A 35 -5.82 4.48 4.21
N GLY A 36 -5.66 3.72 5.28
CA GLY A 36 -5.97 2.29 5.30
C GLY A 36 -4.88 1.38 4.72
N ALA A 37 -3.77 1.91 4.21
CA ALA A 37 -2.63 1.09 3.84
C ALA A 37 -1.84 0.61 5.06
N ILE A 38 -1.10 -0.48 4.88
CA ILE A 38 -0.15 -0.96 5.89
C ILE A 38 0.90 0.12 6.19
N LYS A 39 1.45 0.08 7.40
CA LYS A 39 2.51 1.02 7.80
C LYS A 39 3.88 0.44 7.49
N PRO A 40 4.74 1.15 6.75
CA PRO A 40 6.13 0.74 6.57
C PRO A 40 6.85 0.53 7.90
N THR A 41 7.64 -0.54 7.98
CA THR A 41 8.42 -0.90 9.17
C THR A 41 9.92 -0.60 9.00
N GLY A 42 10.28 0.16 7.96
CA GLY A 42 11.67 0.49 7.63
C GLY A 42 11.74 1.70 6.69
N THR A 43 12.85 1.84 5.99
CA THR A 43 13.17 2.95 5.07
C THR A 43 12.59 2.72 3.67
N TRP A 44 11.28 2.51 3.59
CA TRP A 44 10.54 2.27 2.35
C TRP A 44 9.12 2.84 2.46
N ASP A 45 8.48 3.07 1.33
CA ASP A 45 7.08 3.51 1.22
C ASP A 45 6.26 2.49 0.45
N VAL A 46 4.93 2.51 0.63
CA VAL A 46 4.04 1.51 0.04
C VAL A 46 3.91 1.65 -1.47
N ALA A 47 4.08 2.85 -2.02
CA ALA A 47 4.04 3.09 -3.45
C ALA A 47 4.62 4.45 -3.84
N ALA A 48 4.80 4.64 -5.15
CA ALA A 48 5.11 5.94 -5.74
C ALA A 48 4.31 6.12 -7.05
N ARG A 49 3.94 7.37 -7.34
CA ARG A 49 3.40 7.78 -8.63
C ARG A 49 4.47 8.52 -9.43
N ALA A 50 4.68 8.12 -10.68
CA ALA A 50 5.50 8.83 -11.66
C ALA A 50 4.69 9.01 -12.95
N GLY A 51 4.28 10.24 -13.22
CA GLY A 51 3.35 10.53 -14.32
C GLY A 51 2.03 9.76 -14.17
N ASP A 52 1.68 9.01 -15.20
CA ASP A 52 0.46 8.20 -15.27
C ASP A 52 0.62 6.79 -14.67
N PHE A 53 1.77 6.47 -14.10
CA PHE A 53 2.02 5.16 -13.53
C PHE A 53 2.12 5.20 -12.01
N ILE A 54 1.57 4.14 -11.39
CA ILE A 54 1.70 3.85 -9.97
C ILE A 54 2.59 2.61 -9.83
N TYR A 55 3.61 2.72 -9.02
CA TYR A 55 4.54 1.65 -8.68
C TYR A 55 4.29 1.25 -7.23
N ILE A 56 3.69 0.08 -7.02
CA ILE A 56 3.36 -0.43 -5.69
C ILE A 56 4.46 -1.38 -5.26
N ALA A 57 5.02 -1.13 -4.09
CA ALA A 57 6.05 -1.96 -3.47
C ALA A 57 5.52 -3.36 -3.13
N GLY A 58 6.41 -4.26 -2.74
CA GLY A 58 6.04 -5.61 -2.31
C GLY A 58 5.02 -5.61 -1.18
N MET A 59 3.78 -5.99 -1.50
CA MET A 59 2.70 -6.12 -0.53
C MET A 59 2.62 -7.55 -0.03
N ARG A 60 2.64 -7.69 1.29
CA ARG A 60 2.51 -8.96 2.00
C ARG A 60 1.14 -9.06 2.66
N GLY A 61 0.80 -10.23 3.18
CA GLY A 61 -0.46 -10.49 3.87
C GLY A 61 -0.54 -9.87 5.26
N ILE A 62 -0.32 -8.57 5.36
CA ILE A 62 -0.37 -7.78 6.59
C ILE A 62 -1.75 -7.15 6.71
N ASP A 63 -2.41 -7.34 7.85
CA ASP A 63 -3.64 -6.65 8.19
C ASP A 63 -3.35 -5.16 8.47
N PRO A 64 -3.95 -4.21 7.73
CA PRO A 64 -3.69 -2.78 7.91
C PRO A 64 -4.11 -2.23 9.28
N MET A 65 -5.06 -2.87 9.96
CA MET A 65 -5.56 -2.43 11.27
C MET A 65 -4.57 -2.75 12.39
N THR A 66 -3.94 -3.94 12.34
CA THR A 66 -3.04 -4.43 13.38
C THR A 66 -1.57 -4.33 13.00
N ASN A 67 -1.30 -4.14 11.72
CA ASN A 67 0.03 -4.19 11.10
C ASN A 67 0.76 -5.52 11.36
N ALA A 68 0.01 -6.61 11.53
CA ALA A 68 0.50 -7.97 11.75
C ALA A 68 0.14 -8.90 10.59
N LEU A 69 0.91 -9.99 10.43
CA LEU A 69 0.64 -11.01 9.40
C LEU A 69 -0.67 -11.74 9.68
N VAL A 70 -1.54 -11.82 8.67
CA VAL A 70 -2.78 -12.60 8.72
C VAL A 70 -2.47 -14.08 8.82
N GLN A 71 -3.22 -14.82 9.62
CA GLN A 71 -3.03 -16.25 9.80
C GLN A 71 -3.72 -17.07 8.71
N GLY A 72 -3.08 -18.15 8.30
CA GLY A 72 -3.55 -19.06 7.25
C GLY A 72 -3.13 -18.63 5.84
N ASP A 73 -2.74 -19.60 5.02
CA ASP A 73 -2.11 -19.38 3.71
C ASP A 73 -3.02 -18.59 2.76
N GLU A 74 -4.26 -19.06 2.56
CA GLU A 74 -5.21 -18.42 1.64
C GLU A 74 -5.59 -17.01 2.09
N ALA A 75 -5.87 -16.83 3.38
CA ALA A 75 -6.22 -15.53 3.93
C ALA A 75 -5.06 -14.54 3.83
N ARG A 76 -3.83 -15.00 4.09
CA ARG A 76 -2.62 -14.20 3.98
C ARG A 76 -2.33 -13.78 2.55
N ILE A 77 -2.39 -14.69 1.59
CA ILE A 77 -2.19 -14.39 0.17
C ILE A 77 -3.27 -13.42 -0.35
N ARG A 78 -4.52 -13.63 0.05
CA ARG A 78 -5.63 -12.74 -0.27
C ARG A 78 -5.40 -11.32 0.26
N GLN A 79 -4.96 -11.20 1.51
CA GLN A 79 -4.68 -9.91 2.12
C GLN A 79 -3.55 -9.16 1.39
N ALA A 80 -2.53 -9.85 0.91
CA ALA A 80 -1.46 -9.23 0.12
C ALA A 80 -2.03 -8.57 -1.17
N PHE A 81 -2.88 -9.28 -1.90
CA PHE A 81 -3.56 -8.72 -3.08
C PHE A 81 -4.51 -7.56 -2.72
N LEU A 82 -5.23 -7.65 -1.60
CA LEU A 82 -6.12 -6.59 -1.14
C LEU A 82 -5.36 -5.33 -0.73
N ASN A 83 -4.18 -5.47 -0.12
CA ASN A 83 -3.30 -4.34 0.20
C ASN A 83 -2.82 -3.64 -1.08
N MET A 84 -2.42 -4.39 -2.11
CA MET A 84 -2.07 -3.83 -3.41
C MET A 84 -3.26 -3.14 -4.08
N LYS A 85 -4.44 -3.78 -4.06
CA LYS A 85 -5.69 -3.24 -4.62
C LYS A 85 -6.06 -1.90 -3.98
N LEU A 86 -6.03 -1.80 -2.64
CA LEU A 86 -6.33 -0.59 -1.90
C LEU A 86 -5.46 0.59 -2.36
N ILE A 87 -4.16 0.36 -2.52
CA ILE A 87 -3.23 1.40 -2.96
C ILE A 87 -3.53 1.82 -4.41
N ALA A 88 -3.79 0.88 -5.32
CA ALA A 88 -4.16 1.20 -6.69
C ALA A 88 -5.46 2.04 -6.76
N GLU A 89 -6.50 1.63 -6.01
CA GLU A 89 -7.78 2.31 -5.97
C GLU A 89 -7.72 3.70 -5.35
N SER A 90 -6.84 3.94 -4.38
CA SER A 90 -6.63 5.27 -3.80
C SER A 90 -6.14 6.31 -4.81
N GLU A 91 -5.54 5.84 -5.89
CA GLU A 91 -4.99 6.65 -6.98
C GLU A 91 -5.86 6.59 -8.26
N GLY A 92 -7.07 6.04 -8.17
CA GLY A 92 -8.03 5.97 -9.26
C GLY A 92 -7.82 4.83 -10.26
N ALA A 93 -6.93 3.87 -9.96
CA ALA A 93 -6.77 2.66 -10.76
C ALA A 93 -7.63 1.51 -10.19
N THR A 94 -7.93 0.53 -11.02
CA THR A 94 -8.52 -0.75 -10.64
C THR A 94 -7.53 -1.88 -10.89
N LEU A 95 -7.81 -3.09 -10.43
CA LEU A 95 -7.00 -4.26 -10.78
C LEU A 95 -6.93 -4.51 -12.30
N ARG A 96 -7.88 -3.97 -13.09
CA ARG A 96 -7.89 -4.04 -14.55
C ARG A 96 -6.87 -3.11 -15.22
N ASP A 97 -6.45 -2.08 -14.50
CA ASP A 97 -5.45 -1.13 -14.97
C ASP A 97 -4.02 -1.58 -14.65
N CYS A 98 -3.90 -2.81 -14.12
CA CYS A 98 -2.62 -3.40 -13.80
C CYS A 98 -1.82 -3.77 -15.05
N VAL A 99 -0.68 -3.13 -15.25
CA VAL A 99 0.22 -3.34 -16.38
C VAL A 99 1.10 -4.57 -16.17
N ARG A 100 1.51 -4.80 -14.95
CA ARG A 100 2.38 -5.92 -14.56
C ARG A 100 2.30 -6.18 -13.06
N ILE A 101 2.33 -7.47 -12.68
CA ILE A 101 2.62 -7.89 -11.31
C ILE A 101 3.81 -8.85 -11.27
N VAL A 102 4.56 -8.78 -10.18
CA VAL A 102 5.55 -9.80 -9.81
C VAL A 102 5.14 -10.39 -8.47
N VAL A 103 5.17 -11.69 -8.40
CA VAL A 103 4.81 -12.48 -7.22
C VAL A 103 6.02 -13.25 -6.75
N TYR A 104 6.31 -13.17 -5.48
CA TYR A 104 7.36 -13.93 -4.80
C TYR A 104 6.70 -14.90 -3.83
N VAL A 105 7.11 -16.17 -3.89
CA VAL A 105 6.63 -17.25 -3.01
C VAL A 105 7.78 -18.03 -2.42
N THR A 106 7.61 -18.58 -1.24
CA THR A 106 8.65 -19.42 -0.59
C THR A 106 8.48 -20.92 -0.90
N ASP A 107 7.35 -21.30 -1.53
CA ASP A 107 7.08 -22.64 -2.03
C ASP A 107 6.15 -22.54 -3.25
N MET A 108 6.70 -22.74 -4.43
CA MET A 108 5.99 -22.58 -5.70
C MET A 108 4.85 -23.60 -5.85
N PHE A 109 5.06 -24.83 -5.42
CA PHE A 109 4.05 -25.88 -5.57
C PHE A 109 2.86 -25.66 -4.64
N ARG A 110 3.12 -25.17 -3.43
CA ARG A 110 2.10 -24.92 -2.42
C ARG A 110 1.32 -23.62 -2.69
N PHE A 111 2.00 -22.52 -2.97
CA PHE A 111 1.38 -21.18 -2.95
C PHE A 111 0.90 -20.68 -4.31
N ARG A 112 1.52 -21.12 -5.42
CA ARG A 112 1.07 -20.72 -6.77
C ARG A 112 -0.39 -21.09 -7.07
N PRO A 113 -0.89 -22.30 -6.74
CA PRO A 113 -2.32 -22.63 -6.96
C PRO A 113 -3.26 -21.71 -6.18
N ILE A 114 -2.91 -21.37 -4.95
CA ILE A 114 -3.70 -20.46 -4.10
C ILE A 114 -3.68 -19.05 -4.69
N ALA A 115 -2.52 -18.57 -5.09
CA ALA A 115 -2.38 -17.26 -5.73
C ALA A 115 -3.19 -17.16 -7.04
N ASN A 116 -3.19 -18.23 -7.86
CA ASN A 116 -3.99 -18.29 -9.10
C ASN A 116 -5.50 -18.14 -8.80
N LYS A 117 -6.01 -18.93 -7.86
CA LYS A 117 -7.42 -18.88 -7.44
C LYS A 117 -7.81 -17.47 -6.98
N ILE A 118 -7.03 -16.88 -6.08
CA ILE A 118 -7.31 -15.56 -5.54
C ILE A 118 -7.23 -14.49 -6.63
N GLN A 119 -6.24 -14.55 -7.50
CA GLN A 119 -6.10 -13.61 -8.61
C GLN A 119 -7.31 -13.71 -9.56
N GLU A 120 -7.76 -14.91 -9.91
CA GLU A 120 -8.94 -15.12 -10.74
C GLU A 120 -10.21 -14.53 -10.08
N GLU A 121 -10.42 -14.76 -8.80
CA GLU A 121 -11.53 -14.20 -8.03
C GLU A 121 -11.51 -12.66 -8.01
N LEU A 122 -10.35 -12.06 -7.77
CA LEU A 122 -10.23 -10.61 -7.61
C LEU A 122 -10.27 -9.86 -8.96
N TRP A 123 -9.68 -10.44 -10.02
CA TRP A 123 -9.73 -9.84 -11.37
C TRP A 123 -11.06 -10.15 -12.07
N GLY A 124 -11.75 -11.24 -11.70
CA GLY A 124 -13.00 -11.68 -12.33
C GLY A 124 -12.79 -12.14 -13.78
N THR A 125 -13.86 -12.18 -14.55
CA THR A 125 -13.84 -12.59 -15.97
C THR A 125 -13.12 -11.56 -16.85
N GLY A 126 -12.22 -12.01 -17.72
CA GLY A 126 -11.48 -11.17 -18.66
C GLY A 126 -9.96 -11.39 -18.57
N PRO A 127 -9.18 -10.62 -19.33
CA PRO A 127 -7.73 -10.82 -19.34
C PRO A 127 -7.11 -10.48 -17.98
N CYS A 128 -6.19 -11.33 -17.53
CA CYS A 128 -5.36 -11.06 -16.36
C CYS A 128 -4.15 -10.19 -16.73
N SER A 129 -3.61 -9.49 -15.75
CA SER A 129 -2.37 -8.74 -15.90
C SER A 129 -1.20 -9.68 -16.25
N PRO A 130 -0.23 -9.23 -17.04
CA PRO A 130 1.05 -9.91 -17.17
C PRO A 130 1.67 -10.16 -15.79
N ARG A 131 2.07 -11.41 -15.54
CA ARG A 131 2.61 -11.83 -14.24
C ARG A 131 3.90 -12.60 -14.37
N THR A 132 4.88 -12.25 -13.54
CA THR A 132 6.02 -13.12 -13.22
C THR A 132 5.82 -13.69 -11.83
N ILE A 133 6.09 -14.98 -11.62
CA ILE A 133 6.11 -15.58 -10.29
C ILE A 133 7.47 -16.25 -10.08
N VAL A 134 8.07 -16.01 -8.92
CA VAL A 134 9.42 -16.46 -8.55
C VAL A 134 9.37 -17.14 -7.20
N GLU A 135 10.00 -18.31 -7.11
CA GLU A 135 10.29 -18.89 -5.80
C GLU A 135 11.55 -18.26 -5.23
N VAL A 136 11.47 -17.84 -3.97
CA VAL A 136 12.57 -17.23 -3.22
C VAL A 136 12.85 -18.04 -1.95
N HIS A 137 14.09 -18.02 -1.50
CA HIS A 137 14.47 -18.75 -0.30
C HIS A 137 13.76 -18.26 0.96
N ARG A 138 13.52 -16.95 1.09
CA ARG A 138 12.92 -16.33 2.28
C ARG A 138 12.31 -14.98 1.93
N LEU A 139 11.21 -14.65 2.58
CA LEU A 139 10.62 -13.32 2.64
C LEU A 139 10.77 -12.74 4.06
N ASN A 140 10.60 -11.43 4.18
CA ASN A 140 10.72 -10.74 5.44
C ASN A 140 9.72 -11.28 6.47
N GLN A 141 10.14 -11.43 7.74
CA GLN A 141 9.34 -11.99 8.85
C GLN A 141 8.82 -13.41 8.59
N ASP A 142 9.58 -14.21 7.82
CA ASP A 142 9.22 -15.58 7.42
C ASP A 142 7.84 -15.66 6.74
N ASP A 143 7.50 -14.62 5.96
CA ASP A 143 6.28 -14.63 5.17
C ASP A 143 6.37 -15.63 4.00
N ILE A 144 5.21 -15.99 3.46
CA ILE A 144 5.05 -17.02 2.42
C ILE A 144 4.84 -16.43 1.04
N PHE A 145 4.42 -15.15 0.97
CA PHE A 145 3.94 -14.52 -0.25
C PHE A 145 4.15 -13.01 -0.22
N GLU A 146 4.57 -12.47 -1.36
CA GLU A 146 4.68 -11.05 -1.60
C GLU A 146 4.28 -10.73 -3.05
N VAL A 147 3.60 -9.61 -3.29
CA VAL A 147 3.22 -9.16 -4.63
C VAL A 147 3.50 -7.68 -4.79
N GLU A 148 4.19 -7.32 -5.88
CA GLU A 148 4.36 -5.94 -6.35
C GLU A 148 3.58 -5.69 -7.63
N GLY A 149 3.20 -4.45 -7.90
CA GLY A 149 2.41 -4.12 -9.08
C GLY A 149 2.74 -2.77 -9.69
N THR A 150 2.62 -2.71 -11.01
CA THR A 150 2.64 -1.46 -11.78
C THR A 150 1.26 -1.26 -12.40
N PHE A 151 0.67 -0.08 -12.16
CA PHE A 151 -0.68 0.27 -12.64
C PHE A 151 -0.61 1.51 -13.54
N TYR A 152 -1.47 1.55 -14.55
CA TYR A 152 -1.69 2.73 -15.37
C TYR A 152 -2.92 3.47 -14.85
N ALA A 153 -2.73 4.68 -14.39
CA ALA A 153 -3.78 5.54 -13.85
C ALA A 153 -3.54 6.96 -14.34
N PRO A 154 -3.93 7.27 -15.59
CA PRO A 154 -3.74 8.61 -16.12
C PRO A 154 -4.45 9.61 -15.21
N GLY A 155 -3.72 10.63 -14.76
CA GLY A 155 -4.28 11.70 -13.96
C GLY A 155 -5.53 12.25 -14.64
N GLN A 156 -6.56 12.55 -13.88
CA GLN A 156 -7.74 13.24 -14.44
C GLN A 156 -7.22 14.45 -15.23
N LYS A 157 -7.48 14.48 -16.53
CA LYS A 157 -7.21 15.66 -17.35
C LYS A 157 -7.85 16.83 -16.62
N ARG A 158 -7.05 17.77 -16.12
CA ARG A 158 -7.60 19.02 -15.62
C ARG A 158 -8.46 19.54 -16.76
N ALA A 159 -9.75 19.64 -16.51
CA ALA A 159 -10.64 20.35 -17.44
C ALA A 159 -10.07 21.77 -17.57
N ASN A 160 -9.61 22.09 -18.79
CA ASN A 160 -9.16 23.43 -19.14
C ASN A 160 -10.35 24.39 -19.13
#